data_ea9ba239bfff234e0489629d713d8447
#
_entry.id   ea9ba239bfff234e0489629d713d8447
#
_cell.length_a   1.000
_cell.length_b   1.000
_cell.length_c   1.000
_cell.angle_alpha   90.00
_cell.angle_beta   90.00
_cell.angle_gamma   90.00
#
_symmetry.space_group_name_H-M   'P 1'
#
loop_
_entity.id
_entity.type
_entity.pdbx_description
1 polymer ?
#
loop_
_entity_poly.entity_id
_entity_poly.type
_entity_poly.pdbx_seq_one_letter_code
_entity_poly.pdbx_strand_id
1 'polypeptide(L)'
;MTTRTEDIAKFAFRFVLVIGIVNFFADMTYEGARSIVGPFLGSLGASATIVGFVAGLGELLGYGLRSVSGYFADRTRQYLAVSFVGYAINMLAVPALALAGNWPVAATLMVAERTGRAIRRPAVESMLSHAGQYIGQGWVFGLNEALDQTGATLGPLITAWVLYRRGGYRHAFAVLLLSALLCLAVFVVAWFAYSRSQEIDRRSPRTLSGKAFSSTYWLYVAGGMLIAAGFADFSLIAFHFQNSGTVPPALVPVFYAAAMATAAVVSVIFGKLLDRYGLTILLFALGIPAFFAPLVFFHVTKLALAGMILWGTGVGAQDSCLKAALSQVLPAEKRSTGFGVFDTGFGMAWFAGSAIMGLLYEKSLAALVIFSLISQLLALPVLMLAQKKQAKPVSLG
;
A
#
# COMPACT_ATOMS: atom_id res chain seq x y z
N MET A 1 18.96 32.40 -8.96
CA MET A 1 17.98 31.63 -8.14
C MET A 1 17.51 30.37 -8.85
N THR A 2 17.40 30.33 -10.15
CA THR A 2 16.89 29.18 -10.96
C THR A 2 17.75 27.91 -10.86
N THR A 3 19.06 28.00 -10.93
CA THR A 3 19.97 26.81 -10.89
C THR A 3 19.91 26.02 -9.59
N ARG A 4 19.81 26.67 -8.43
CA ARG A 4 19.73 26.00 -7.11
C ARG A 4 18.40 25.24 -6.92
N THR A 5 17.31 25.77 -7.45
CA THR A 5 15.99 25.12 -7.37
C THR A 5 15.92 23.89 -8.28
N GLU A 6 16.52 23.98 -9.47
CA GLU A 6 16.64 22.84 -10.39
C GLU A 6 17.51 21.71 -9.84
N ASP A 7 18.59 22.03 -9.14
CA ASP A 7 19.48 21.04 -8.53
C ASP A 7 18.76 20.31 -7.38
N ILE A 8 17.95 21.01 -6.57
CA ILE A 8 17.15 20.42 -5.52
C ILE A 8 16.09 19.49 -6.11
N ALA A 9 15.40 19.91 -7.17
CA ALA A 9 14.39 19.08 -7.83
C ALA A 9 15.00 17.81 -8.45
N LYS A 10 16.15 17.91 -9.11
CA LYS A 10 16.89 16.76 -9.64
C LYS A 10 17.34 15.81 -8.53
N PHE A 11 17.79 16.33 -7.41
CA PHE A 11 18.16 15.53 -6.24
C PHE A 11 16.95 14.81 -5.66
N ALA A 12 15.83 15.52 -5.46
CA ALA A 12 14.57 14.94 -4.98
C ALA A 12 14.07 13.84 -5.92
N PHE A 13 14.12 14.06 -7.24
CA PHE A 13 13.72 13.05 -8.22
C PHE A 13 14.59 11.79 -8.15
N ARG A 14 15.91 11.94 -8.07
CA ARG A 14 16.82 10.79 -7.90
C ARG A 14 16.54 10.02 -6.63
N PHE A 15 16.28 10.73 -5.52
CA PHE A 15 15.91 10.12 -4.25
C PHE A 15 14.62 9.28 -4.38
N VAL A 16 13.57 9.86 -4.96
CA VAL A 16 12.29 9.17 -5.19
C VAL A 16 12.47 7.94 -6.07
N LEU A 17 13.26 8.05 -7.14
CA LEU A 17 13.53 6.91 -8.02
C LEU A 17 14.27 5.78 -7.29
N VAL A 18 15.28 6.12 -6.48
CA VAL A 18 16.01 5.09 -5.72
C VAL A 18 15.14 4.44 -4.67
N ILE A 19 14.33 5.20 -3.92
CA ILE A 19 13.36 4.64 -2.97
C ILE A 19 12.31 3.79 -3.70
N GLY A 20 11.83 4.23 -4.86
CA GLY A 20 10.92 3.45 -5.70
C GLY A 20 11.53 2.12 -6.16
N ILE A 21 12.83 2.08 -6.51
CA ILE A 21 13.53 0.83 -6.84
C ILE A 21 13.66 -0.07 -5.60
N VAL A 22 13.91 0.49 -4.42
CA VAL A 22 13.89 -0.26 -3.16
C VAL A 22 12.53 -0.91 -2.94
N ASN A 23 11.46 -0.14 -3.10
CA ASN A 23 10.09 -0.62 -2.95
C ASN A 23 9.73 -1.67 -4.00
N PHE A 24 10.14 -1.49 -5.26
CA PHE A 24 9.98 -2.48 -6.32
C PHE A 24 10.52 -3.86 -5.90
N PHE A 25 11.77 -3.92 -5.42
CA PHE A 25 12.36 -5.19 -4.96
C PHE A 25 11.70 -5.69 -3.67
N ALA A 26 11.28 -4.79 -2.79
CA ALA A 26 10.58 -5.15 -1.57
C ALA A 26 9.23 -5.80 -1.87
N ASP A 27 8.44 -5.21 -2.76
CA ASP A 27 7.11 -5.73 -3.11
C ASP A 27 7.21 -6.96 -3.99
N MET A 28 8.23 -7.07 -4.85
CA MET A 28 8.54 -8.32 -5.55
C MET A 28 8.81 -9.47 -4.56
N THR A 29 9.55 -9.21 -3.50
CA THR A 29 9.84 -10.21 -2.45
C THR A 29 8.59 -10.55 -1.66
N TYR A 30 7.87 -9.55 -1.18
CA TYR A 30 6.71 -9.70 -0.32
C TYR A 30 5.51 -10.33 -1.03
N GLU A 31 5.11 -9.82 -2.18
CA GLU A 31 3.95 -10.33 -2.94
C GLU A 31 4.25 -11.70 -3.56
N GLY A 32 5.52 -11.95 -3.93
CA GLY A 32 5.95 -13.29 -4.31
C GLY A 32 5.70 -14.30 -3.19
N ALA A 33 6.10 -13.99 -1.96
CA ALA A 33 5.86 -14.84 -0.80
C ALA A 33 4.37 -14.98 -0.48
N ARG A 34 3.63 -13.86 -0.49
CA ARG A 34 2.19 -13.82 -0.21
C ARG A 34 1.39 -14.76 -1.09
N SER A 35 1.77 -14.90 -2.36
CA SER A 35 1.08 -15.75 -3.31
C SER A 35 1.13 -17.25 -3.00
N ILE A 36 2.14 -17.70 -2.23
CA ILE A 36 2.41 -19.13 -1.98
C ILE A 36 2.41 -19.52 -0.50
N VAL A 37 2.37 -18.56 0.43
CA VAL A 37 2.53 -18.81 1.87
C VAL A 37 1.37 -19.61 2.48
N GLY A 38 0.13 -19.41 2.03
CA GLY A 38 -1.02 -20.16 2.51
C GLY A 38 -0.90 -21.66 2.22
N PRO A 39 -0.73 -22.07 0.95
CA PRO A 39 -0.46 -23.47 0.59
C PRO A 39 0.80 -24.03 1.27
N PHE A 40 1.84 -23.23 1.49
CA PHE A 40 3.05 -23.66 2.21
C PHE A 40 2.75 -24.00 3.67
N LEU A 41 2.01 -23.14 4.40
CA LEU A 41 1.58 -23.45 5.78
C LEU A 41 0.78 -24.75 5.83
N GLY A 42 -0.13 -24.96 4.89
CA GLY A 42 -0.89 -26.21 4.77
C GLY A 42 0.04 -27.43 4.58
N SER A 43 1.08 -27.30 3.76
CA SER A 43 2.08 -28.37 3.54
C SER A 43 2.92 -28.68 4.79
N LEU A 44 3.02 -27.73 5.74
CA LEU A 44 3.66 -27.90 7.04
C LEU A 44 2.70 -28.41 8.14
N GLY A 45 1.48 -28.79 7.78
CA GLY A 45 0.49 -29.35 8.70
C GLY A 45 -0.40 -28.30 9.41
N ALA A 46 -0.42 -27.05 8.97
CA ALA A 46 -1.33 -26.05 9.51
C ALA A 46 -2.76 -26.30 9.00
N SER A 47 -3.75 -26.23 9.91
CA SER A 47 -5.16 -26.24 9.51
C SER A 47 -5.57 -24.94 8.84
N ALA A 48 -6.67 -24.93 8.09
CA ALA A 48 -7.22 -23.71 7.48
C ALA A 48 -7.48 -22.61 8.51
N THR A 49 -7.94 -22.99 9.70
CA THR A 49 -8.14 -22.07 10.84
C THR A 49 -6.85 -21.40 11.26
N ILE A 50 -5.75 -22.17 11.38
CA ILE A 50 -4.42 -21.63 11.71
C ILE A 50 -3.93 -20.68 10.62
N VAL A 51 -4.06 -21.05 9.36
CA VAL A 51 -3.67 -20.21 8.22
C VAL A 51 -4.44 -18.89 8.26
N GLY A 52 -5.76 -18.93 8.44
CA GLY A 52 -6.59 -17.73 8.53
C GLY A 52 -6.25 -16.86 9.75
N PHE A 53 -5.99 -17.48 10.92
CA PHE A 53 -5.59 -16.75 12.12
C PHE A 53 -4.25 -16.06 11.96
N VAL A 54 -3.24 -16.74 11.42
CA VAL A 54 -1.90 -16.17 11.18
C VAL A 54 -1.95 -15.03 10.16
N ALA A 55 -2.72 -15.20 9.09
CA ALA A 55 -2.94 -14.14 8.10
C ALA A 55 -3.61 -12.91 8.72
N GLY A 56 -4.71 -13.12 9.47
CA GLY A 56 -5.44 -12.03 10.14
C GLY A 56 -4.61 -11.32 11.21
N LEU A 57 -3.86 -12.06 12.03
CA LEU A 57 -2.94 -11.49 13.01
C LEU A 57 -1.83 -10.67 12.33
N GLY A 58 -1.30 -11.18 11.23
CA GLY A 58 -0.31 -10.47 10.43
C GLY A 58 -0.84 -9.12 9.92
N GLU A 59 -2.04 -9.09 9.35
CA GLU A 59 -2.66 -7.84 8.88
C GLU A 59 -2.94 -6.88 10.04
N LEU A 60 -3.47 -7.36 11.17
CA LEU A 60 -3.72 -6.55 12.36
C LEU A 60 -2.45 -5.87 12.85
N LEU A 61 -1.35 -6.61 12.98
CA LEU A 61 -0.05 -6.07 13.36
C LEU A 61 0.54 -5.16 12.27
N GLY A 62 0.39 -5.56 11.01
CA GLY A 62 0.86 -4.83 9.84
C GLY A 62 0.29 -3.42 9.72
N TYR A 63 -0.98 -3.22 10.10
CA TYR A 63 -1.62 -1.91 10.12
C TYR A 63 -1.55 -1.24 11.50
N GLY A 64 -1.78 -1.98 12.57
CA GLY A 64 -1.84 -1.43 13.93
C GLY A 64 -0.53 -0.81 14.41
N LEU A 65 0.60 -1.40 14.05
CA LEU A 65 1.92 -0.88 14.44
C LEU A 65 2.36 0.37 13.67
N ARG A 66 1.71 0.73 12.55
CA ARG A 66 2.10 1.89 11.74
C ARG A 66 1.99 3.21 12.48
N SER A 67 0.97 3.40 13.32
CA SER A 67 0.85 4.60 14.16
C SER A 67 2.02 4.75 15.13
N VAL A 68 2.43 3.64 15.77
CA VAL A 68 3.54 3.63 16.72
C VAL A 68 4.87 3.88 16.03
N SER A 69 5.13 3.18 14.92
CA SER A 69 6.37 3.34 14.15
C SER A 69 6.48 4.74 13.54
N GLY A 70 5.37 5.30 13.05
CA GLY A 70 5.31 6.66 12.52
C GLY A 70 5.63 7.71 13.59
N TYR A 71 5.03 7.58 14.78
CA TYR A 71 5.36 8.46 15.91
C TYR A 71 6.82 8.37 16.32
N PHE A 72 7.37 7.15 16.38
CA PHE A 72 8.78 6.93 16.71
C PHE A 72 9.71 7.54 15.66
N ALA A 73 9.40 7.38 14.37
CA ALA A 73 10.18 7.97 13.28
C ALA A 73 10.20 9.49 13.34
N ASP A 74 9.07 10.16 13.58
CA ASP A 74 8.99 11.61 13.72
C ASP A 74 9.73 12.11 14.97
N ARG A 75 9.59 11.40 16.09
CA ARG A 75 10.24 11.76 17.36
C ARG A 75 11.76 11.66 17.27
N THR A 76 12.26 10.60 16.65
CA THR A 76 13.71 10.38 16.50
C THR A 76 14.30 11.11 15.30
N ARG A 77 13.48 11.49 14.32
CA ARG A 77 13.89 12.05 13.01
C ARG A 77 14.88 11.14 12.26
N GLN A 78 14.87 9.86 12.58
CA GLN A 78 15.77 8.87 11.97
C GLN A 78 15.03 8.04 10.91
N TYR A 79 14.37 8.72 9.95
CA TYR A 79 13.53 8.06 8.95
C TYR A 79 14.28 6.97 8.17
N LEU A 80 15.54 7.22 7.76
CA LEU A 80 16.35 6.21 7.07
C LEU A 80 16.66 5.02 7.98
N ALA A 81 17.02 5.25 9.26
CA ALA A 81 17.34 4.17 10.19
C ALA A 81 16.11 3.31 10.50
N VAL A 82 14.97 3.94 10.78
CA VAL A 82 13.70 3.25 11.02
C VAL A 82 13.28 2.44 9.79
N SER A 83 13.39 3.04 8.60
CA SER A 83 13.10 2.33 7.35
C SER A 83 14.03 1.16 7.13
N PHE A 84 15.34 1.31 7.37
CA PHE A 84 16.32 0.22 7.20
C PHE A 84 16.02 -0.98 8.11
N VAL A 85 15.74 -0.72 9.39
CA VAL A 85 15.35 -1.79 10.33
C VAL A 85 14.09 -2.50 9.83
N GLY A 86 13.08 -1.75 9.40
CA GLY A 86 11.86 -2.32 8.84
C GLY A 86 12.12 -3.15 7.58
N TYR A 87 12.93 -2.64 6.63
CA TYR A 87 13.32 -3.40 5.43
C TYR A 87 14.13 -4.64 5.77
N ALA A 88 15.10 -4.56 6.69
CA ALA A 88 15.92 -5.70 7.09
C ALA A 88 15.06 -6.84 7.66
N ILE A 89 14.14 -6.52 8.58
CA ILE A 89 13.22 -7.52 9.16
C ILE A 89 12.32 -8.09 8.05
N ASN A 90 11.68 -7.24 7.26
CA ASN A 90 10.75 -7.65 6.21
C ASN A 90 11.44 -8.51 5.14
N MET A 91 12.59 -8.08 4.61
CA MET A 91 13.30 -8.73 3.53
C MET A 91 13.99 -10.04 3.95
N LEU A 92 14.48 -10.15 5.18
CA LEU A 92 15.14 -11.36 5.65
C LEU A 92 14.15 -12.42 6.13
N ALA A 93 12.99 -12.02 6.68
CA ALA A 93 11.95 -12.94 7.11
C ALA A 93 11.37 -13.77 5.95
N VAL A 94 11.22 -13.18 4.77
CA VAL A 94 10.63 -13.86 3.60
C VAL A 94 11.50 -15.03 3.12
N PRO A 95 12.77 -14.88 2.73
CA PRO A 95 13.58 -16.02 2.31
C PRO A 95 13.86 -17.00 3.45
N ALA A 96 13.84 -16.57 4.73
CA ALA A 96 13.95 -17.45 5.88
C ALA A 96 12.80 -18.47 5.96
N LEU A 97 11.64 -18.22 5.33
CA LEU A 97 10.56 -19.21 5.19
C LEU A 97 11.04 -20.50 4.49
N ALA A 98 12.05 -20.41 3.62
CA ALA A 98 12.66 -21.59 3.00
C ALA A 98 13.23 -22.58 4.03
N LEU A 99 13.66 -22.09 5.20
CA LEU A 99 14.25 -22.86 6.29
C LEU A 99 13.22 -23.35 7.31
N ALA A 100 11.97 -22.91 7.22
CA ALA A 100 10.93 -23.29 8.17
C ALA A 100 10.61 -24.78 8.06
N GLY A 101 10.84 -25.50 9.16
CA GLY A 101 10.59 -26.96 9.26
C GLY A 101 9.17 -27.31 9.72
N ASN A 102 8.45 -26.35 10.30
CA ASN A 102 7.10 -26.50 10.83
C ASN A 102 6.30 -25.19 10.69
N TRP A 103 4.98 -25.29 10.83
CA TRP A 103 4.10 -24.14 10.66
C TRP A 103 4.27 -23.04 11.73
N PRO A 104 4.59 -23.30 13.03
CA PRO A 104 4.80 -22.23 14.00
C PRO A 104 5.97 -21.32 13.65
N VAL A 105 7.10 -21.89 13.18
CA VAL A 105 8.25 -21.12 12.71
C VAL A 105 7.87 -20.29 11.48
N ALA A 106 7.17 -20.88 10.52
CA ALA A 106 6.69 -20.14 9.35
C ALA A 106 5.74 -18.99 9.74
N ALA A 107 4.81 -19.22 10.67
CA ALA A 107 3.91 -18.20 11.19
C ALA A 107 4.66 -17.05 11.88
N THR A 108 5.68 -17.37 12.71
CA THR A 108 6.52 -16.34 13.35
C THR A 108 7.25 -15.48 12.32
N LEU A 109 7.79 -16.09 11.26
CA LEU A 109 8.45 -15.36 10.17
C LEU A 109 7.47 -14.49 9.39
N MET A 110 6.21 -14.93 9.16
CA MET A 110 5.17 -14.11 8.58
C MET A 110 4.82 -12.90 9.44
N VAL A 111 4.68 -13.08 10.75
CA VAL A 111 4.45 -11.98 11.70
C VAL A 111 5.63 -11.00 11.70
N ALA A 112 6.87 -11.52 11.68
CA ALA A 112 8.06 -10.68 11.57
C ALA A 112 8.10 -9.88 10.27
N GLU A 113 7.75 -10.50 9.15
CA GLU A 113 7.62 -9.84 7.84
C GLU A 113 6.62 -8.66 7.90
N ARG A 114 5.40 -8.89 8.42
CA ARG A 114 4.36 -7.85 8.58
C ARG A 114 4.81 -6.73 9.51
N THR A 115 5.47 -7.08 10.62
CA THR A 115 6.02 -6.11 11.56
C THR A 115 7.09 -5.23 10.89
N GLY A 116 8.00 -5.83 10.13
CA GLY A 116 9.00 -5.08 9.36
C GLY A 116 8.37 -4.08 8.39
N ARG A 117 7.32 -4.51 7.68
CA ARG A 117 6.54 -3.64 6.77
C ARG A 117 5.87 -2.49 7.54
N ALA A 118 5.27 -2.76 8.69
CA ALA A 118 4.64 -1.75 9.53
C ALA A 118 5.65 -0.71 10.03
N ILE A 119 6.88 -1.12 10.34
CA ILE A 119 7.94 -0.23 10.81
C ILE A 119 8.39 0.72 9.70
N ARG A 120 8.62 0.20 8.47
CA ARG A 120 9.20 0.99 7.38
C ARG A 120 8.22 1.97 6.72
N ARG A 121 6.95 1.58 6.55
CA ARG A 121 6.01 2.25 5.65
C ARG A 121 5.76 3.73 5.99
N PRO A 122 5.42 4.13 7.23
CA PRO A 122 5.17 5.53 7.55
C PRO A 122 6.41 6.43 7.41
N ALA A 123 7.60 5.88 7.70
CA ALA A 123 8.85 6.62 7.54
C ALA A 123 9.18 6.85 6.05
N VAL A 124 8.99 5.85 5.19
CA VAL A 124 9.17 5.96 3.74
C VAL A 124 8.19 6.97 3.14
N GLU A 125 6.89 6.89 3.50
CA GLU A 125 5.87 7.82 3.03
C GLU A 125 6.16 9.26 3.44
N SER A 126 6.69 9.46 4.66
CA SER A 126 7.16 10.76 5.12
C SER A 126 8.31 11.28 4.26
N MET A 127 9.32 10.45 3.96
CA MET A 127 10.45 10.83 3.10
C MET A 127 9.99 11.17 1.68
N LEU A 128 9.11 10.37 1.09
CA LEU A 128 8.52 10.64 -0.23
C LEU A 128 7.73 11.95 -0.23
N SER A 129 6.92 12.18 0.80
CA SER A 129 6.16 13.42 0.96
C SER A 129 7.07 14.65 1.06
N HIS A 130 8.23 14.56 1.75
CA HIS A 130 9.20 15.66 1.77
C HIS A 130 9.79 15.94 0.38
N ALA A 131 10.15 14.90 -0.37
CA ALA A 131 10.64 15.05 -1.75
C ALA A 131 9.55 15.64 -2.68
N GLY A 132 8.30 15.26 -2.47
CA GLY A 132 7.16 15.73 -3.25
C GLY A 132 6.88 17.23 -3.16
N GLN A 133 7.42 17.92 -2.14
CA GLN A 133 7.34 19.38 -2.06
C GLN A 133 8.10 20.10 -3.20
N TYR A 134 9.09 19.44 -3.79
CA TYR A 134 9.95 20.01 -4.82
C TYR A 134 9.57 19.60 -6.25
N ILE A 135 8.90 18.45 -6.41
CA ILE A 135 8.64 17.85 -7.73
C ILE A 135 7.18 17.43 -7.94
N GLY A 136 6.28 17.70 -6.99
CA GLY A 136 4.86 17.36 -7.03
C GLY A 136 4.53 16.12 -6.19
N GLN A 137 3.53 16.24 -5.34
CA GLN A 137 3.12 15.16 -4.44
C GLN A 137 2.49 14.00 -5.22
N GLY A 138 1.62 14.32 -6.17
CA GLY A 138 0.96 13.32 -7.00
C GLY A 138 1.95 12.53 -7.85
N TRP A 139 2.95 13.23 -8.44
CA TRP A 139 3.99 12.57 -9.21
C TRP A 139 4.84 11.60 -8.38
N VAL A 140 5.25 12.02 -7.18
CA VAL A 140 6.08 11.21 -6.28
C VAL A 140 5.35 9.94 -5.84
N PHE A 141 4.13 10.07 -5.31
CA PHE A 141 3.36 8.91 -4.89
C PHE A 141 2.92 8.04 -6.07
N GLY A 142 2.57 8.65 -7.21
CA GLY A 142 2.22 7.93 -8.43
C GLY A 142 3.37 7.10 -8.99
N LEU A 143 4.59 7.65 -9.03
CA LEU A 143 5.78 6.95 -9.50
C LEU A 143 6.17 5.82 -8.54
N ASN A 144 6.14 6.10 -7.22
CA ASN A 144 6.42 5.08 -6.21
C ASN A 144 5.45 3.91 -6.33
N GLU A 145 4.15 4.19 -6.42
CA GLU A 145 3.12 3.16 -6.56
C GLU A 145 3.27 2.34 -7.84
N ALA A 146 3.62 2.99 -8.96
CA ALA A 146 3.87 2.27 -10.21
C ALA A 146 5.01 1.25 -10.08
N LEU A 147 6.08 1.61 -9.37
CA LEU A 147 7.20 0.71 -9.11
C LEU A 147 6.82 -0.39 -8.12
N ASP A 148 6.07 -0.08 -7.06
CA ASP A 148 5.53 -1.05 -6.10
C ASP A 148 4.69 -2.10 -6.83
N GLN A 149 3.70 -1.68 -7.63
CA GLN A 149 2.79 -2.59 -8.35
C GLN A 149 3.51 -3.41 -9.45
N THR A 150 4.57 -2.87 -10.05
CA THR A 150 5.40 -3.63 -10.98
C THR A 150 6.14 -4.76 -10.24
N GLY A 151 6.68 -4.48 -9.06
CA GLY A 151 7.28 -5.49 -8.17
C GLY A 151 6.26 -6.53 -7.73
N ALA A 152 5.08 -6.08 -7.29
CA ALA A 152 3.97 -6.93 -6.87
C ALA A 152 3.45 -7.86 -7.99
N THR A 153 3.62 -7.48 -9.26
CA THR A 153 3.28 -8.32 -10.40
C THR A 153 4.36 -9.38 -10.67
N LEU A 154 5.64 -8.98 -10.62
CA LEU A 154 6.75 -9.86 -10.99
C LEU A 154 7.02 -10.92 -9.91
N GLY A 155 6.86 -10.61 -8.63
CA GLY A 155 7.10 -11.53 -7.53
C GLY A 155 6.32 -12.84 -7.65
N PRO A 156 4.98 -12.81 -7.71
CA PRO A 156 4.15 -13.99 -7.92
C PRO A 156 4.48 -14.76 -9.22
N LEU A 157 4.83 -14.07 -10.31
CA LEU A 157 5.22 -14.73 -11.56
C LEU A 157 6.52 -15.52 -11.40
N ILE A 158 7.50 -14.98 -10.66
CA ILE A 158 8.76 -15.66 -10.37
C ILE A 158 8.48 -16.92 -9.54
N THR A 159 7.69 -16.82 -8.47
CA THR A 159 7.36 -17.95 -7.60
C THR A 159 6.54 -19.01 -8.36
N ALA A 160 5.58 -18.60 -9.18
CA ALA A 160 4.81 -19.50 -10.04
C ALA A 160 5.71 -20.26 -11.01
N TRP A 161 6.68 -19.57 -11.64
CA TRP A 161 7.65 -20.20 -12.53
C TRP A 161 8.53 -21.25 -11.82
N VAL A 162 9.00 -20.94 -10.60
CA VAL A 162 9.77 -21.91 -9.79
C VAL A 162 8.93 -23.14 -9.45
N LEU A 163 7.66 -22.96 -9.06
CA LEU A 163 6.75 -24.06 -8.77
C LEU A 163 6.45 -24.90 -10.01
N TYR A 164 6.24 -24.26 -11.15
CA TYR A 164 6.05 -24.95 -12.45
C TYR A 164 7.25 -25.84 -12.81
N ARG A 165 8.47 -25.38 -12.54
CA ARG A 165 9.71 -26.13 -12.72
C ARG A 165 9.92 -27.24 -11.66
N ARG A 166 8.89 -27.56 -10.86
CA ARG A 166 8.91 -28.54 -9.77
C ARG A 166 9.90 -28.19 -8.64
N GLY A 167 10.22 -26.91 -8.46
CA GLY A 167 11.14 -26.44 -7.42
C GLY A 167 10.61 -26.54 -6.00
N GLY A 168 9.30 -26.62 -5.80
CA GLY A 168 8.64 -26.62 -4.49
C GLY A 168 8.70 -25.27 -3.78
N TYR A 169 7.92 -25.13 -2.69
CA TYR A 169 7.77 -23.86 -1.95
C TYR A 169 9.08 -23.34 -1.37
N ARG A 170 9.92 -24.21 -0.82
CA ARG A 170 11.21 -23.79 -0.24
C ARG A 170 12.14 -23.16 -1.27
N HIS A 171 12.22 -23.70 -2.47
CA HIS A 171 13.00 -23.10 -3.55
C HIS A 171 12.39 -21.77 -4.02
N ALA A 172 11.05 -21.65 -4.05
CA ALA A 172 10.40 -20.42 -4.40
C ALA A 172 10.73 -19.29 -3.39
N PHE A 173 10.69 -19.57 -2.08
CA PHE A 173 11.15 -18.61 -1.06
C PHE A 173 12.65 -18.31 -1.16
N ALA A 174 13.48 -19.31 -1.45
CA ALA A 174 14.93 -19.11 -1.57
C ALA A 174 15.30 -18.21 -2.76
N VAL A 175 14.60 -18.31 -3.88
CA VAL A 175 14.83 -17.42 -5.04
C VAL A 175 14.52 -15.97 -4.71
N LEU A 176 13.52 -15.70 -3.84
CA LEU A 176 13.21 -14.36 -3.37
C LEU A 176 14.31 -13.72 -2.52
N LEU A 177 15.32 -14.49 -2.08
CA LEU A 177 16.51 -13.95 -1.43
C LEU A 177 17.25 -12.97 -2.34
N LEU A 178 17.27 -13.22 -3.66
CA LEU A 178 17.94 -12.32 -4.60
C LEU A 178 17.28 -10.94 -4.59
N SER A 179 15.95 -10.87 -4.71
CA SER A 179 15.22 -9.59 -4.66
C SER A 179 15.34 -8.92 -3.29
N ALA A 180 15.33 -9.69 -2.20
CA ALA A 180 15.52 -9.17 -0.86
C ALA A 180 16.91 -8.54 -0.67
N LEU A 181 17.97 -9.19 -1.14
CA LEU A 181 19.34 -8.67 -1.07
C LEU A 181 19.52 -7.44 -1.97
N LEU A 182 18.92 -7.43 -3.17
CA LEU A 182 18.93 -6.25 -4.06
C LEU A 182 18.21 -5.07 -3.41
N CYS A 183 17.06 -5.30 -2.76
CA CYS A 183 16.35 -4.28 -1.99
C CYS A 183 17.25 -3.66 -0.92
N LEU A 184 17.89 -4.49 -0.09
CA LEU A 184 18.78 -4.02 0.97
C LEU A 184 20.03 -3.33 0.42
N ALA A 185 20.63 -3.85 -0.64
CA ALA A 185 21.80 -3.26 -1.27
C ALA A 185 21.48 -1.85 -1.82
N VAL A 186 20.39 -1.72 -2.57
CA VAL A 186 19.95 -0.41 -3.11
C VAL A 186 19.61 0.56 -1.96
N PHE A 187 18.99 0.06 -0.88
CA PHE A 187 18.71 0.90 0.29
C PHE A 187 19.98 1.40 0.97
N VAL A 188 20.99 0.55 1.11
CA VAL A 188 22.31 0.93 1.67
C VAL A 188 22.98 2.00 0.81
N VAL A 189 22.93 1.87 -0.52
CA VAL A 189 23.43 2.90 -1.45
C VAL A 189 22.64 4.20 -1.25
N ALA A 190 21.31 4.13 -1.16
CA ALA A 190 20.47 5.29 -0.85
C ALA A 190 20.86 5.95 0.48
N TRP A 191 21.10 5.14 1.51
CA TRP A 191 21.52 5.62 2.83
C TRP A 191 22.79 6.49 2.73
N PHE A 192 23.84 5.98 2.13
CA PHE A 192 25.10 6.73 1.99
C PHE A 192 24.96 7.97 1.10
N ALA A 193 24.16 7.90 0.04
CA ALA A 193 23.92 9.02 -0.86
C ALA A 193 23.10 10.15 -0.21
N TYR A 194 22.13 9.82 0.66
CA TYR A 194 21.13 10.78 1.15
C TYR A 194 21.22 11.07 2.66
N SER A 195 22.07 10.37 3.43
CA SER A 195 22.22 10.60 4.88
C SER A 195 22.68 12.03 5.22
N ARG A 196 23.55 12.61 4.40
CA ARG A 196 24.02 14.01 4.58
C ARG A 196 22.89 15.05 4.49
N SER A 197 21.89 14.81 3.67
CA SER A 197 20.74 15.72 3.53
C SER A 197 19.86 15.74 4.78
N GLN A 198 19.74 14.60 5.44
CA GLN A 198 19.00 14.50 6.71
C GLN A 198 19.73 15.18 7.88
N GLU A 199 21.06 15.24 7.87
CA GLU A 199 21.81 15.97 8.89
C GLU A 199 21.52 17.47 8.87
N ILE A 200 21.31 18.05 7.68
CA ILE A 200 20.96 19.47 7.54
C ILE A 200 19.54 19.73 8.09
N ASP A 201 18.60 18.83 7.84
CA ASP A 201 17.22 18.94 8.33
C ASP A 201 17.11 18.68 9.86
N ARG A 202 17.98 17.82 10.41
CA ARG A 202 18.09 17.56 11.86
C ARG A 202 18.56 18.78 12.66
N ARG A 203 19.39 19.63 12.07
CA ARG A 203 19.98 20.82 12.73
C ARG A 203 19.03 22.00 12.81
N SER A 204 17.94 22.00 12.05
CA SER A 204 16.88 22.99 12.19
C SER A 204 16.13 22.78 13.51
N PRO A 205 16.12 23.77 14.44
CA PRO A 205 15.36 23.65 15.69
C PRO A 205 13.87 23.73 15.37
N ARG A 206 13.25 22.59 15.12
CA ARG A 206 11.81 22.45 15.02
C ARG A 206 11.33 21.76 16.28
N THR A 207 10.71 22.51 17.18
CA THR A 207 9.93 21.95 18.29
C THR A 207 8.82 21.10 17.67
N LEU A 208 8.67 19.85 18.16
CA LEU A 208 7.47 19.06 17.86
C LEU A 208 6.28 19.94 18.23
N SER A 209 5.64 20.55 17.24
CA SER A 209 4.46 21.37 17.48
C SER A 209 3.43 20.51 18.20
N GLY A 210 3.03 20.89 19.41
CA GLY A 210 1.96 20.24 20.17
C GLY A 210 0.59 20.33 19.48
N LYS A 211 0.52 20.96 18.29
CA LYS A 211 -0.72 21.13 17.54
C LYS A 211 -1.30 19.79 17.14
N ALA A 212 -2.56 19.59 17.48
CA ALA A 212 -3.37 18.46 16.99
C ALA A 212 -3.45 18.50 15.45
N PHE A 213 -3.72 17.35 14.85
CA PHE A 213 -4.01 17.30 13.41
C PHE A 213 -5.25 18.15 13.08
N SER A 214 -5.23 18.79 11.93
CA SER A 214 -6.31 19.66 11.48
C SER A 214 -7.62 18.89 11.26
N SER A 215 -8.74 19.57 11.35
CA SER A 215 -10.04 18.97 11.01
C SER A 215 -10.11 18.49 9.55
N THR A 216 -9.35 19.11 8.67
CA THR A 216 -9.20 18.69 7.26
C THR A 216 -8.49 17.33 7.17
N TYR A 217 -7.44 17.10 7.95
CA TYR A 217 -6.77 15.80 8.04
C TYR A 217 -7.75 14.69 8.44
N TRP A 218 -8.56 14.91 9.50
CA TRP A 218 -9.52 13.91 9.95
C TRP A 218 -10.63 13.63 8.94
N LEU A 219 -10.99 14.59 8.11
CA LEU A 219 -11.90 14.36 6.98
C LEU A 219 -11.26 13.46 5.92
N TYR A 220 -9.97 13.63 5.60
CA TYR A 220 -9.26 12.71 4.70
C TYR A 220 -9.15 11.30 5.31
N VAL A 221 -8.90 11.19 6.62
CA VAL A 221 -8.90 9.89 7.32
C VAL A 221 -10.28 9.22 7.20
N ALA A 222 -11.35 9.95 7.54
CA ALA A 222 -12.71 9.42 7.47
C ALA A 222 -13.11 9.02 6.03
N GLY A 223 -12.78 9.84 5.03
CA GLY A 223 -13.00 9.50 3.61
C GLY A 223 -12.22 8.26 3.19
N GLY A 224 -10.95 8.16 3.58
CA GLY A 224 -10.12 6.97 3.33
C GLY A 224 -10.68 5.72 4.00
N MET A 225 -11.14 5.81 5.23
CA MET A 225 -11.79 4.69 5.94
C MET A 225 -13.07 4.22 5.26
N LEU A 226 -13.90 5.14 4.74
CA LEU A 226 -15.11 4.79 4.00
C LEU A 226 -14.78 4.07 2.68
N ILE A 227 -13.76 4.54 1.95
CA ILE A 227 -13.26 3.86 0.76
C ILE A 227 -12.78 2.46 1.12
N ALA A 228 -11.92 2.34 2.13
CA ALA A 228 -11.36 1.06 2.56
C ALA A 228 -12.44 0.05 2.98
N ALA A 229 -13.47 0.50 3.73
CA ALA A 229 -14.57 -0.35 4.15
C ALA A 229 -15.40 -0.90 2.98
N GLY A 230 -15.58 -0.12 1.91
CA GLY A 230 -16.30 -0.55 0.71
C GLY A 230 -15.45 -1.29 -0.32
N PHE A 231 -14.13 -1.31 -0.15
CA PHE A 231 -13.21 -1.89 -1.12
C PHE A 231 -13.00 -3.39 -0.86
N ALA A 232 -13.61 -4.25 -1.69
CA ALA A 232 -13.50 -5.69 -1.52
C ALA A 232 -12.06 -6.17 -1.66
N ASP A 233 -11.60 -7.02 -0.73
CA ASP A 233 -10.32 -7.69 -0.84
C ASP A 233 -10.32 -8.68 -2.02
N PHE A 234 -9.16 -8.82 -2.68
CA PHE A 234 -9.03 -9.73 -3.81
C PHE A 234 -9.35 -11.19 -3.44
N SER A 235 -9.09 -11.59 -2.20
CA SER A 235 -9.41 -12.93 -1.72
C SER A 235 -10.90 -13.24 -1.83
N LEU A 236 -11.77 -12.27 -1.51
CA LEU A 236 -13.22 -12.41 -1.67
C LEU A 236 -13.64 -12.44 -3.14
N ILE A 237 -13.00 -11.63 -3.98
CA ILE A 237 -13.23 -11.62 -5.43
C ILE A 237 -12.82 -12.96 -6.05
N ALA A 238 -11.64 -13.47 -5.72
CA ALA A 238 -11.14 -14.75 -6.20
C ALA A 238 -12.04 -15.92 -5.76
N PHE A 239 -12.49 -15.89 -4.50
CA PHE A 239 -13.48 -16.85 -3.98
C PHE A 239 -14.80 -16.80 -4.78
N HIS A 240 -15.29 -15.60 -5.10
CA HIS A 240 -16.49 -15.45 -5.93
C HIS A 240 -16.28 -16.03 -7.32
N PHE A 241 -15.16 -15.74 -7.98
CA PHE A 241 -14.86 -16.27 -9.32
C PHE A 241 -14.83 -17.81 -9.34
N GLN A 242 -14.25 -18.40 -8.29
CA GLN A 242 -14.19 -19.86 -8.16
C GLN A 242 -15.57 -20.46 -7.89
N ASN A 243 -16.36 -19.86 -6.99
CA ASN A 243 -17.67 -20.38 -6.59
C ASN A 243 -18.73 -20.21 -7.67
N SER A 244 -18.72 -19.08 -8.37
CA SER A 244 -19.70 -18.77 -9.42
C SER A 244 -19.36 -19.41 -10.76
N GLY A 245 -18.10 -19.88 -10.95
CA GLY A 245 -17.64 -20.35 -12.25
C GLY A 245 -17.54 -19.27 -13.32
N THR A 246 -17.67 -17.97 -12.94
CA THR A 246 -17.66 -16.83 -13.86
C THR A 246 -16.33 -16.71 -14.57
N VAL A 247 -15.22 -17.02 -13.89
CA VAL A 247 -13.86 -16.98 -14.44
C VAL A 247 -13.22 -18.37 -14.27
N PRO A 248 -12.67 -18.95 -15.33
CA PRO A 248 -11.92 -20.20 -15.22
C PRO A 248 -10.78 -20.06 -14.19
N PRO A 249 -10.54 -21.06 -13.33
CA PRO A 249 -9.53 -20.97 -12.26
C PRO A 249 -8.14 -20.53 -12.74
N ALA A 250 -7.73 -20.97 -13.93
CA ALA A 250 -6.46 -20.59 -14.55
C ALA A 250 -6.36 -19.10 -14.93
N LEU A 251 -7.49 -18.41 -15.12
CA LEU A 251 -7.53 -16.97 -15.48
C LEU A 251 -7.64 -16.06 -14.29
N VAL A 252 -7.96 -16.55 -13.09
CA VAL A 252 -8.06 -15.72 -11.88
C VAL A 252 -6.75 -14.96 -11.59
N PRO A 253 -5.56 -15.61 -11.63
CA PRO A 253 -4.28 -14.89 -11.51
C PRO A 253 -4.04 -13.87 -12.63
N VAL A 254 -4.52 -14.14 -13.84
CA VAL A 254 -4.40 -13.20 -14.97
C VAL A 254 -5.24 -11.96 -14.76
N PHE A 255 -6.44 -12.09 -14.21
CA PHE A 255 -7.30 -10.97 -13.84
C PHE A 255 -6.70 -10.11 -12.74
N TYR A 256 -6.06 -10.75 -11.75
CA TYR A 256 -5.29 -10.04 -10.73
C TYR A 256 -4.10 -9.28 -11.34
N ALA A 257 -3.31 -9.94 -12.19
CA ALA A 257 -2.20 -9.29 -12.87
C ALA A 257 -2.65 -8.10 -13.75
N ALA A 258 -3.80 -8.22 -14.43
CA ALA A 258 -4.38 -7.11 -15.19
C ALA A 258 -4.78 -5.94 -14.28
N ALA A 259 -5.33 -6.21 -13.10
CA ALA A 259 -5.66 -5.17 -12.12
C ALA A 259 -4.40 -4.48 -11.59
N MET A 260 -3.35 -5.21 -11.25
CA MET A 260 -2.07 -4.65 -10.77
C MET A 260 -1.36 -3.84 -11.85
N ALA A 261 -1.35 -4.33 -13.09
CA ALA A 261 -0.82 -3.56 -14.22
C ALA A 261 -1.61 -2.26 -14.45
N THR A 262 -2.94 -2.30 -14.29
CA THR A 262 -3.78 -1.10 -14.34
C THR A 262 -3.44 -0.14 -13.21
N ALA A 263 -3.28 -0.64 -11.97
CA ALA A 263 -2.88 0.17 -10.83
C ALA A 263 -1.55 0.89 -11.08
N ALA A 264 -0.55 0.18 -11.61
CA ALA A 264 0.76 0.75 -11.94
C ALA A 264 0.65 1.92 -12.95
N VAL A 265 -0.12 1.75 -14.02
CA VAL A 265 -0.30 2.78 -15.06
C VAL A 265 -1.10 3.95 -14.53
N VAL A 266 -2.22 3.66 -13.88
CA VAL A 266 -3.19 4.66 -13.42
C VAL A 266 -2.61 5.52 -12.29
N SER A 267 -1.78 4.96 -11.41
CA SER A 267 -1.14 5.73 -10.33
C SER A 267 -0.27 6.87 -10.87
N VAL A 268 0.48 6.62 -11.94
CA VAL A 268 1.29 7.66 -12.62
C VAL A 268 0.40 8.71 -13.30
N ILE A 269 -0.63 8.26 -14.00
CA ILE A 269 -1.55 9.16 -14.73
C ILE A 269 -2.27 10.07 -13.74
N PHE A 270 -2.95 9.50 -12.75
CA PHE A 270 -3.70 10.28 -11.76
C PHE A 270 -2.79 11.10 -10.85
N GLY A 271 -1.59 10.62 -10.54
CA GLY A 271 -0.59 11.39 -9.82
C GLY A 271 -0.23 12.70 -10.55
N LYS A 272 0.08 12.63 -11.85
CA LYS A 272 0.34 13.81 -12.68
C LYS A 272 -0.88 14.71 -12.85
N LEU A 273 -2.06 14.12 -13.04
CA LEU A 273 -3.30 14.88 -13.15
C LEU A 273 -3.63 15.62 -11.84
N LEU A 274 -3.37 15.01 -10.69
CA LEU A 274 -3.53 15.63 -9.39
C LEU A 274 -2.64 16.86 -9.23
N ASP A 275 -1.36 16.77 -9.62
CA ASP A 275 -0.44 17.89 -9.56
C ASP A 275 -0.82 19.03 -10.52
N ARG A 276 -1.43 18.71 -11.67
CA ARG A 276 -1.82 19.70 -12.70
C ARG A 276 -3.19 20.35 -12.44
N TYR A 277 -4.19 19.55 -12.05
CA TYR A 277 -5.59 19.96 -11.93
C TYR A 277 -6.07 20.05 -10.48
N GLY A 278 -5.20 19.72 -9.53
CA GLY A 278 -5.50 19.79 -8.11
C GLY A 278 -6.43 18.70 -7.62
N LEU A 279 -6.95 18.91 -6.42
CA LEU A 279 -7.69 17.90 -5.66
C LEU A 279 -9.03 17.45 -6.31
N THR A 280 -9.54 18.15 -7.30
CA THR A 280 -10.74 17.73 -8.04
C THR A 280 -10.55 16.35 -8.68
N ILE A 281 -9.34 16.06 -9.15
CA ILE A 281 -8.99 14.75 -9.75
C ILE A 281 -9.17 13.61 -8.74
N LEU A 282 -8.92 13.86 -7.44
CA LEU A 282 -9.11 12.87 -6.40
C LEU A 282 -10.53 12.27 -6.38
N LEU A 283 -11.56 13.11 -6.60
CA LEU A 283 -12.95 12.67 -6.59
C LEU A 283 -13.25 11.74 -7.77
N PHE A 284 -12.73 12.05 -8.95
CA PHE A 284 -12.88 11.18 -10.13
C PHE A 284 -12.06 9.90 -9.97
N ALA A 285 -10.82 10.02 -9.51
CA ALA A 285 -9.91 8.90 -9.31
C ALA A 285 -10.42 7.86 -8.31
N LEU A 286 -11.21 8.29 -7.31
CA LEU A 286 -11.82 7.42 -6.31
C LEU A 286 -13.28 7.08 -6.60
N GLY A 287 -14.02 7.95 -7.29
CA GLY A 287 -15.44 7.76 -7.59
C GLY A 287 -15.71 6.76 -8.72
N ILE A 288 -14.92 6.81 -9.79
CA ILE A 288 -15.07 5.87 -10.92
C ILE A 288 -14.82 4.42 -10.49
N PRO A 289 -13.73 4.11 -9.76
CA PRO A 289 -13.48 2.75 -9.31
C PRO A 289 -14.55 2.19 -8.37
N ALA A 290 -15.33 3.00 -7.67
CA ALA A 290 -16.41 2.54 -6.78
C ALA A 290 -17.38 1.59 -7.49
N PHE A 291 -17.50 1.69 -8.81
CA PHE A 291 -18.37 0.82 -9.63
C PHE A 291 -17.74 -0.54 -9.98
N PHE A 292 -16.59 -0.91 -9.41
CA PHE A 292 -15.99 -2.23 -9.67
C PHE A 292 -16.88 -3.38 -9.19
N ALA A 293 -17.51 -3.24 -8.00
CA ALA A 293 -18.24 -4.32 -7.36
C ALA A 293 -19.39 -4.89 -8.20
N PRO A 294 -20.31 -4.09 -8.79
CA PRO A 294 -21.35 -4.63 -9.67
C PRO A 294 -20.78 -5.36 -10.89
N LEU A 295 -19.64 -4.93 -11.43
CA LEU A 295 -19.02 -5.58 -12.59
C LEU A 295 -18.32 -6.89 -12.23
N VAL A 296 -17.74 -6.98 -11.05
CA VAL A 296 -17.03 -8.16 -10.55
C VAL A 296 -18.02 -9.25 -10.13
N PHE A 297 -19.07 -8.89 -9.38
CA PHE A 297 -19.99 -9.84 -8.76
C PHE A 297 -21.19 -10.22 -9.65
N PHE A 298 -21.40 -9.59 -10.81
CA PHE A 298 -22.37 -10.04 -11.80
C PHE A 298 -21.74 -11.03 -12.79
N HIS A 299 -22.42 -12.15 -13.05
CA HIS A 299 -21.96 -13.38 -13.68
C HIS A 299 -21.58 -13.31 -15.18
N VAL A 300 -20.75 -12.37 -15.59
CA VAL A 300 -20.26 -12.28 -16.98
C VAL A 300 -18.76 -12.04 -17.00
N THR A 301 -17.99 -12.96 -17.57
CA THR A 301 -16.51 -12.95 -17.60
C THR A 301 -15.92 -11.62 -18.13
N LYS A 302 -16.50 -11.07 -19.20
CA LYS A 302 -16.03 -9.79 -19.77
C LYS A 302 -16.25 -8.61 -18.82
N LEU A 303 -17.40 -8.58 -18.12
CA LEU A 303 -17.69 -7.55 -17.11
C LEU A 303 -16.80 -7.74 -15.88
N ALA A 304 -16.51 -8.97 -15.48
CA ALA A 304 -15.59 -9.28 -14.39
C ALA A 304 -14.18 -8.70 -14.67
N LEU A 305 -13.66 -8.84 -15.89
CA LEU A 305 -12.38 -8.25 -16.28
C LEU A 305 -12.43 -6.71 -16.22
N ALA A 306 -13.49 -6.09 -16.74
CA ALA A 306 -13.69 -4.64 -16.64
C ALA A 306 -13.77 -4.19 -15.16
N GLY A 307 -14.47 -4.97 -14.32
CA GLY A 307 -14.52 -4.73 -12.88
C GLY A 307 -13.15 -4.83 -12.22
N MET A 308 -12.31 -5.79 -12.61
CA MET A 308 -10.92 -5.92 -12.12
C MET A 308 -10.03 -4.76 -12.57
N ILE A 309 -10.22 -4.23 -13.77
CA ILE A 309 -9.53 -3.03 -14.25
C ILE A 309 -9.95 -1.82 -13.39
N LEU A 310 -11.25 -1.66 -13.09
CA LEU A 310 -11.72 -0.60 -12.19
C LEU A 310 -11.20 -0.80 -10.76
N TRP A 311 -11.17 -2.03 -10.26
CA TRP A 311 -10.62 -2.35 -8.96
C TRP A 311 -9.13 -1.96 -8.88
N GLY A 312 -8.33 -2.33 -9.89
CA GLY A 312 -6.93 -1.92 -10.01
C GLY A 312 -6.76 -0.40 -10.11
N THR A 313 -7.67 0.29 -10.83
CA THR A 313 -7.73 1.76 -10.86
C THR A 313 -7.92 2.33 -9.46
N GLY A 314 -8.79 1.72 -8.64
CA GLY A 314 -9.02 2.10 -7.24
C GLY A 314 -7.79 1.91 -6.38
N VAL A 315 -7.05 0.79 -6.52
CA VAL A 315 -5.77 0.56 -5.82
C VAL A 315 -4.77 1.67 -6.13
N GLY A 316 -4.50 1.92 -7.43
CA GLY A 316 -3.55 2.95 -7.84
C GLY A 316 -3.95 4.36 -7.38
N ALA A 317 -5.25 4.69 -7.38
CA ALA A 317 -5.75 5.99 -6.95
C ALA A 317 -5.65 6.19 -5.42
N GLN A 318 -5.91 5.15 -4.62
CA GLN A 318 -5.81 5.21 -3.16
C GLN A 318 -4.37 5.43 -2.71
N ASP A 319 -3.44 4.66 -3.25
CA ASP A 319 -2.03 4.72 -2.85
C ASP A 319 -1.28 5.91 -3.48
N SER A 320 -1.74 6.46 -4.59
CA SER A 320 -1.14 7.67 -5.19
C SER A 320 -1.86 8.95 -4.77
N CYS A 321 -3.10 9.16 -5.25
CA CYS A 321 -3.80 10.44 -5.10
C CYS A 321 -4.26 10.73 -3.68
N LEU A 322 -4.79 9.74 -2.96
CA LEU A 322 -5.28 9.96 -1.61
C LEU A 322 -4.11 10.24 -0.65
N LYS A 323 -2.99 9.53 -0.79
CA LYS A 323 -1.77 9.80 -0.01
C LYS A 323 -1.13 11.14 -0.38
N ALA A 324 -1.11 11.50 -1.66
CA ALA A 324 -0.64 12.80 -2.10
C ALA A 324 -1.50 13.94 -1.52
N ALA A 325 -2.82 13.80 -1.54
CA ALA A 325 -3.72 14.77 -0.92
C ALA A 325 -3.53 14.88 0.60
N LEU A 326 -3.40 13.74 1.29
CA LEU A 326 -3.12 13.68 2.72
C LEU A 326 -1.81 14.38 3.08
N SER A 327 -0.76 14.18 2.26
CA SER A 327 0.55 14.76 2.48
C SER A 327 0.55 16.29 2.50
N GLN A 328 -0.37 16.92 1.77
CA GLN A 328 -0.51 18.38 1.69
C GLN A 328 -1.08 19.00 2.97
N VAL A 329 -1.84 18.25 3.78
CA VAL A 329 -2.46 18.72 5.02
C VAL A 329 -1.68 18.32 6.27
N LEU A 330 -0.67 17.47 6.13
CA LEU A 330 0.17 17.00 7.23
C LEU A 330 1.28 18.00 7.56
N PRO A 331 1.42 18.38 8.85
CA PRO A 331 2.58 19.16 9.30
C PRO A 331 3.89 18.40 9.03
N ALA A 332 4.92 19.12 8.57
CA ALA A 332 6.22 18.51 8.23
C ALA A 332 6.83 17.70 9.39
N GLU A 333 6.61 18.14 10.62
CA GLU A 333 7.16 17.54 11.85
C GLU A 333 6.43 16.24 12.26
N LYS A 334 5.20 16.02 11.76
CA LYS A 334 4.33 14.89 12.16
C LYS A 334 3.87 14.05 10.95
N ARG A 335 4.60 14.09 9.84
CA ARG A 335 4.19 13.40 8.61
C ARG A 335 4.13 11.90 8.78
N SER A 336 5.17 11.31 9.37
CA SER A 336 5.23 9.86 9.57
C SER A 336 4.15 9.40 10.56
N THR A 337 3.93 10.14 11.64
CA THR A 337 2.81 9.91 12.57
C THR A 337 1.47 10.00 11.84
N GLY A 338 1.29 11.04 11.02
CA GLY A 338 0.06 11.26 10.27
C GLY A 338 -0.25 10.15 9.27
N PHE A 339 0.75 9.71 8.51
CA PHE A 339 0.59 8.55 7.63
C PHE A 339 0.31 7.27 8.42
N GLY A 340 1.03 7.04 9.53
CA GLY A 340 0.81 5.88 10.38
C GLY A 340 -0.60 5.81 10.97
N VAL A 341 -1.14 6.93 11.46
CA VAL A 341 -2.53 7.03 11.97
C VAL A 341 -3.55 6.80 10.85
N PHE A 342 -3.32 7.41 9.68
CA PHE A 342 -4.16 7.20 8.52
C PHE A 342 -4.17 5.72 8.11
N ASP A 343 -3.01 5.10 7.94
CA ASP A 343 -2.88 3.71 7.53
C ASP A 343 -3.51 2.75 8.55
N THR A 344 -3.35 3.02 9.87
CA THR A 344 -4.00 2.22 10.90
C THR A 344 -5.52 2.30 10.78
N GLY A 345 -6.09 3.51 10.66
CA GLY A 345 -7.52 3.71 10.46
C GLY A 345 -8.03 3.05 9.18
N PHE A 346 -7.30 3.23 8.08
CA PHE A 346 -7.60 2.63 6.79
C PHE A 346 -7.61 1.10 6.86
N GLY A 347 -6.59 0.48 7.46
CA GLY A 347 -6.49 -0.97 7.62
C GLY A 347 -7.57 -1.55 8.52
N MET A 348 -7.92 -0.86 9.62
CA MET A 348 -9.05 -1.27 10.49
C MET A 348 -10.39 -1.22 9.75
N ALA A 349 -10.62 -0.17 8.96
CA ALA A 349 -11.83 -0.03 8.16
C ALA A 349 -11.90 -1.08 7.04
N TRP A 350 -10.77 -1.36 6.39
CA TRP A 350 -10.67 -2.44 5.39
C TRP A 350 -10.99 -3.80 6.00
N PHE A 351 -10.41 -4.12 7.16
CA PHE A 351 -10.69 -5.38 7.85
C PHE A 351 -12.18 -5.51 8.21
N ALA A 352 -12.76 -4.46 8.83
CA ALA A 352 -14.17 -4.45 9.19
C ALA A 352 -15.09 -4.56 7.95
N GLY A 353 -14.78 -3.82 6.88
CA GLY A 353 -15.50 -3.86 5.62
C GLY A 353 -15.43 -5.23 4.95
N SER A 354 -14.25 -5.84 4.92
CA SER A 354 -14.05 -7.19 4.37
C SER A 354 -14.84 -8.23 5.16
N ALA A 355 -14.86 -8.14 6.50
CA ALA A 355 -15.67 -9.03 7.33
C ALA A 355 -17.19 -8.85 7.06
N ILE A 356 -17.66 -7.61 6.96
CA ILE A 356 -19.06 -7.31 6.61
C ILE A 356 -19.39 -7.85 5.22
N MET A 357 -18.54 -7.60 4.22
CA MET A 357 -18.77 -8.11 2.86
C MET A 357 -18.75 -9.63 2.79
N GLY A 358 -17.90 -10.30 3.56
CA GLY A 358 -17.90 -11.75 3.68
C GLY A 358 -19.25 -12.28 4.21
N LEU A 359 -19.79 -11.67 5.29
CA LEU A 359 -21.10 -12.02 5.83
C LEU A 359 -22.25 -11.73 4.85
N LEU A 360 -22.16 -10.61 4.13
CA LEU A 360 -23.15 -10.24 3.12
C LEU A 360 -23.11 -11.17 1.91
N TYR A 361 -21.92 -11.66 1.54
CA TYR A 361 -21.73 -12.59 0.43
C TYR A 361 -22.57 -13.87 0.63
N GLU A 362 -22.59 -14.41 1.85
CA GLU A 362 -23.37 -15.61 2.17
C GLU A 362 -24.89 -15.36 2.15
N LYS A 363 -25.32 -14.11 2.41
CA LYS A 363 -26.74 -13.77 2.50
C LYS A 363 -27.30 -13.24 1.18
N SER A 364 -26.61 -12.32 0.53
CA SER A 364 -27.05 -11.65 -0.70
C SER A 364 -25.91 -10.91 -1.37
N LEU A 365 -25.56 -11.33 -2.59
CA LEU A 365 -24.60 -10.60 -3.44
C LEU A 365 -25.02 -9.15 -3.71
N ALA A 366 -26.34 -8.91 -3.86
CA ALA A 366 -26.85 -7.56 -4.05
C ALA A 366 -26.56 -6.67 -2.83
N ALA A 367 -26.73 -7.21 -1.61
CA ALA A 367 -26.43 -6.47 -0.38
C ALA A 367 -24.92 -6.14 -0.28
N LEU A 368 -24.05 -7.07 -0.67
CA LEU A 368 -22.61 -6.84 -0.75
C LEU A 368 -22.28 -5.71 -1.71
N VAL A 369 -22.81 -5.77 -2.93
CA VAL A 369 -22.57 -4.75 -3.98
C VAL A 369 -23.08 -3.37 -3.53
N ILE A 370 -24.28 -3.31 -2.93
CA ILE A 370 -24.85 -2.07 -2.38
C ILE A 370 -23.98 -1.52 -1.25
N PHE A 371 -23.53 -2.36 -0.32
CA PHE A 371 -22.63 -1.94 0.76
C PHE A 371 -21.33 -1.37 0.20
N SER A 372 -20.68 -2.06 -0.75
CA SER A 372 -19.45 -1.62 -1.40
C SER A 372 -19.63 -0.26 -2.09
N LEU A 373 -20.68 -0.11 -2.90
CA LEU A 373 -20.99 1.14 -3.59
C LEU A 373 -21.29 2.28 -2.63
N ILE A 374 -22.19 2.07 -1.67
CA ILE A 374 -22.61 3.13 -0.73
C ILE A 374 -21.42 3.61 0.09
N SER A 375 -20.63 2.69 0.65
CA SER A 375 -19.46 3.06 1.46
C SER A 375 -18.48 3.94 0.68
N GLN A 376 -18.14 3.55 -0.56
CA GLN A 376 -17.21 4.32 -1.39
C GLN A 376 -17.80 5.64 -1.88
N LEU A 377 -19.07 5.67 -2.28
CA LEU A 377 -19.74 6.89 -2.72
C LEU A 377 -19.94 7.88 -1.57
N LEU A 378 -20.20 7.42 -0.34
CA LEU A 378 -20.26 8.29 0.85
C LEU A 378 -18.91 8.94 1.19
N ALA A 379 -17.80 8.36 0.76
CA ALA A 379 -16.50 9.00 0.90
C ALA A 379 -16.39 10.30 0.09
N LEU A 380 -17.04 10.40 -1.06
CA LEU A 380 -16.92 11.56 -1.97
C LEU A 380 -17.38 12.87 -1.32
N PRO A 381 -18.59 13.00 -0.71
CA PRO A 381 -18.97 14.22 -0.02
C PRO A 381 -18.07 14.55 1.17
N VAL A 382 -17.54 13.55 1.90
CA VAL A 382 -16.58 13.77 2.98
C VAL A 382 -15.27 14.36 2.43
N LEU A 383 -14.74 13.82 1.34
CA LEU A 383 -13.55 14.34 0.68
C LEU A 383 -13.79 15.72 0.04
N MET A 384 -14.99 15.99 -0.50
CA MET A 384 -15.37 17.33 -0.97
C MET A 384 -15.34 18.36 0.17
N LEU A 385 -15.83 17.99 1.35
CA LEU A 385 -15.75 18.86 2.54
C LEU A 385 -14.30 19.11 2.95
N ALA A 386 -13.43 18.09 2.88
CA ALA A 386 -12.00 18.24 3.16
C ALA A 386 -11.36 19.25 2.19
N GLN A 387 -11.64 19.11 0.90
CA GLN A 387 -11.13 20.03 -0.15
C GLN A 387 -11.62 21.47 0.05
N LYS A 388 -12.92 21.66 0.32
CA LYS A 388 -13.49 23.01 0.60
C LYS A 388 -12.85 23.67 1.81
N LYS A 389 -12.54 22.90 2.87
CA LYS A 389 -11.84 23.41 4.05
C LYS A 389 -10.38 23.75 3.76
N GLN A 390 -9.71 22.95 2.93
CA GLN A 390 -8.33 23.18 2.54
C GLN A 390 -8.18 24.43 1.66
N ALA A 391 -9.16 24.70 0.79
CA ALA A 391 -9.15 25.85 -0.11
C ALA A 391 -9.49 27.19 0.58
N LYS A 392 -10.08 27.17 1.78
CA LYS A 392 -10.33 28.41 2.55
C LYS A 392 -9.02 28.90 3.15
N PRO A 393 -8.56 30.14 2.85
CA PRO A 393 -7.42 30.72 3.54
C PRO A 393 -7.74 30.74 5.04
N VAL A 394 -6.74 30.37 5.86
CA VAL A 394 -6.82 30.54 7.32
C VAL A 394 -7.06 32.04 7.56
N SER A 395 -8.26 32.41 7.92
CA SER A 395 -8.54 33.76 8.44
C SER A 395 -7.66 33.92 9.68
N LEU A 396 -6.62 34.73 9.54
CA LEU A 396 -5.82 35.20 10.66
C LEU A 396 -6.78 35.92 11.61
N GLY A 397 -7.21 35.22 12.66
CA GLY A 397 -7.85 35.81 13.81
C GLY A 397 -6.82 36.03 14.90
#